data_bdeb84dfa8e58265a3dc4768fba4f2c7
#
_entry.id   bdeb84dfa8e58265a3dc4768fba4f2c7
#
_cell.length_a   1.000
_cell.length_b   1.000
_cell.length_c   1.000
_cell.angle_alpha   90.00
_cell.angle_beta   90.00
_cell.angle_gamma   90.00
#
_symmetry.space_group_name_H-M   'P 1'
#
loop_
_entity.id
_entity.type
_entity.pdbx_description
1 polymer ?
#
loop_
_entity_poly.entity_id
_entity_poly.type
_entity_poly.pdbx_seq_one_letter_code
_entity_poly.pdbx_strand_id
1 'polypeptide(L)'
;AKTDLKAAIVTDTGGVNDRSFNQSAWEGLQSWGKENNLKKGTGYTYFQSNSASDYTTNYNSAEQQGYKLLFGIGFSLQDATSAAAKNNPKSNFVIVDSVIKDQKNVASATFADNESAYLAGVAAAKATKTNKIGFIGGMQSDVITRFEKGYEAGAKSVNPDIKVDVQYAGSFSDAAKGKTIAAAMYGAGDDVVYQCAGGVGTGVFSEAKA
;
A
#
# COMPACT_ATOMS: atom_id res chain seq x y z
N ALA A 1 9.72 19.78 22.03
CA ALA A 1 8.87 19.36 20.89
C ALA A 1 8.20 20.58 20.27
N LYS A 2 7.98 20.57 18.98
CA LYS A 2 7.27 21.67 18.27
C LYS A 2 5.75 21.47 18.32
N THR A 3 5.30 20.31 18.77
CA THR A 3 3.88 19.95 18.92
C THR A 3 3.72 18.91 20.05
N ASP A 4 2.58 18.93 20.69
CA ASP A 4 2.15 17.90 21.66
C ASP A 4 1.27 16.83 21.02
N LEU A 5 1.04 16.95 19.71
CA LEU A 5 0.23 15.98 18.95
C LEU A 5 0.96 14.64 18.86
N LYS A 6 0.28 13.59 19.23
CA LYS A 6 0.74 12.20 19.08
C LYS A 6 0.06 11.56 17.89
N ALA A 7 0.85 11.03 16.97
CA ALA A 7 0.37 10.44 15.73
C ALA A 7 0.80 8.98 15.59
N ALA A 8 -0.08 8.16 15.03
CA ALA A 8 0.23 6.77 14.74
C ALA A 8 -0.37 6.31 13.41
N ILE A 9 0.25 5.31 12.82
CA ILE A 9 -0.34 4.57 11.70
C ILE A 9 -0.85 3.21 12.18
N VAL A 10 -1.92 2.75 11.57
CA VAL A 10 -2.39 1.36 11.64
C VAL A 10 -2.17 0.74 10.27
N THR A 11 -1.39 -0.33 10.21
CA THR A 11 -1.09 -1.00 8.94
C THR A 11 -2.19 -1.98 8.55
N ASP A 12 -2.26 -2.30 7.26
CA ASP A 12 -2.92 -3.52 6.83
C ASP A 12 -2.05 -4.76 7.11
N THR A 13 -2.40 -5.91 6.54
CA THR A 13 -1.69 -7.18 6.76
C THR A 13 -0.30 -7.24 6.14
N GLY A 14 0.08 -6.27 5.31
CA GLY A 14 1.42 -6.18 4.72
C GLY A 14 2.51 -5.80 5.73
N GLY A 15 2.15 -5.02 6.74
CA GLY A 15 3.08 -4.54 7.77
C GLY A 15 4.07 -3.47 7.28
N VAL A 16 4.80 -2.87 8.22
CA VAL A 16 5.71 -1.73 7.95
C VAL A 16 6.95 -2.08 7.11
N ASN A 17 7.25 -3.35 6.94
CA ASN A 17 8.38 -3.83 6.15
C ASN A 17 7.96 -4.39 4.78
N ASP A 18 6.80 -4.00 4.29
CA ASP A 18 6.23 -4.49 3.03
C ASP A 18 6.96 -3.95 1.78
N ARG A 19 7.90 -3.03 1.94
CA ARG A 19 8.56 -2.30 0.84
C ARG A 19 7.56 -1.69 -0.13
N SER A 20 6.45 -1.21 0.39
CA SER A 20 5.31 -0.71 -0.36
C SER A 20 4.52 0.32 0.45
N PHE A 21 3.20 0.21 0.50
CA PHE A 21 2.28 1.20 1.07
C PHE A 21 2.57 1.51 2.55
N ASN A 22 2.66 0.47 3.39
CA ASN A 22 2.85 0.66 4.83
C ASN A 22 4.25 1.20 5.17
N GLN A 23 5.29 0.69 4.52
CA GLN A 23 6.66 1.19 4.73
C GLN A 23 6.77 2.67 4.33
N SER A 24 6.22 3.05 3.19
CA SER A 24 6.23 4.43 2.72
C SER A 24 5.54 5.38 3.70
N ALA A 25 4.36 4.99 4.20
CA ALA A 25 3.64 5.76 5.21
C ALA A 25 4.41 5.87 6.53
N TRP A 26 5.05 4.78 6.97
CA TRP A 26 5.85 4.77 8.18
C TRP A 26 7.09 5.68 8.06
N GLU A 27 7.79 5.65 6.94
CA GLU A 27 8.92 6.54 6.67
C GLU A 27 8.49 8.02 6.69
N GLY A 28 7.32 8.35 6.14
CA GLY A 28 6.74 9.69 6.21
C GLY A 28 6.44 10.12 7.66
N LEU A 29 5.86 9.25 8.46
CA LEU A 29 5.57 9.53 9.86
C LEU A 29 6.86 9.69 10.69
N GLN A 30 7.88 8.89 10.41
CA GLN A 30 9.21 9.04 11.05
C GLN A 30 9.83 10.41 10.73
N SER A 31 9.74 10.85 9.48
CA SER A 31 10.25 12.17 9.07
C SER A 31 9.55 13.29 9.80
N TRP A 32 8.21 13.25 9.85
CA TRP A 32 7.41 14.20 10.61
C TRP A 32 7.78 14.23 12.10
N GLY A 33 7.92 13.05 12.71
CA GLY A 33 8.31 12.94 14.12
C GLY A 33 9.69 13.55 14.39
N LYS A 34 10.64 13.29 13.52
CA LYS A 34 12.00 13.85 13.61
C LYS A 34 11.99 15.38 13.47
N GLU A 35 11.27 15.92 12.49
CA GLU A 35 11.15 17.36 12.27
C GLU A 35 10.52 18.09 13.46
N ASN A 36 9.66 17.41 14.21
CA ASN A 36 8.99 17.95 15.38
C ASN A 36 9.69 17.61 16.71
N ASN A 37 10.87 16.99 16.67
CA ASN A 37 11.63 16.55 17.84
C ASN A 37 10.86 15.60 18.75
N LEU A 38 10.05 14.72 18.15
CA LEU A 38 9.28 13.69 18.84
C LEU A 38 10.07 12.40 18.95
N LYS A 39 9.77 11.61 19.97
CA LYS A 39 10.36 10.27 20.16
C LYS A 39 9.42 9.19 19.66
N LYS A 40 9.97 8.20 18.96
CA LYS A 40 9.26 6.98 18.60
C LYS A 40 8.73 6.28 19.87
N GLY A 41 7.51 5.80 19.81
CA GLY A 41 6.83 5.11 20.92
C GLY A 41 6.08 6.02 21.88
N THR A 42 6.41 7.31 21.92
CA THR A 42 5.71 8.30 22.78
C THR A 42 5.09 9.44 22.01
N GLY A 43 5.73 9.93 20.96
CA GLY A 43 5.21 11.00 20.11
C GLY A 43 4.63 10.49 18.79
N TYR A 44 5.20 9.43 18.24
CA TYR A 44 4.72 8.76 17.04
C TYR A 44 5.04 7.26 17.09
N THR A 45 4.21 6.45 16.45
CA THR A 45 4.42 5.00 16.39
C THR A 45 3.59 4.36 15.28
N TYR A 46 3.71 3.04 15.14
CA TYR A 46 2.83 2.23 14.31
C TYR A 46 2.19 1.11 15.13
N PHE A 47 1.04 0.64 14.65
CA PHE A 47 0.36 -0.56 15.11
C PHE A 47 0.20 -1.49 13.92
N GLN A 48 0.88 -2.63 13.97
CA GLN A 48 0.90 -3.58 12.86
C GLN A 48 -0.24 -4.58 13.00
N SER A 49 -0.89 -4.88 11.88
CA SER A 49 -1.98 -5.85 11.79
C SER A 49 -1.52 -7.11 11.07
N ASN A 50 -1.85 -8.27 11.62
CA ASN A 50 -1.59 -9.58 11.02
C ASN A 50 -2.84 -10.14 10.31
N SER A 51 -4.01 -9.64 10.69
CA SER A 51 -5.30 -9.96 10.08
C SER A 51 -6.25 -8.76 10.17
N ALA A 52 -7.34 -8.81 9.43
CA ALA A 52 -8.36 -7.75 9.47
C ALA A 52 -9.00 -7.59 10.86
N SER A 53 -9.06 -8.65 11.66
CA SER A 53 -9.57 -8.60 13.03
C SER A 53 -8.71 -7.75 13.97
N ASP A 54 -7.46 -7.48 13.62
CA ASP A 54 -6.55 -6.64 14.41
C ASP A 54 -6.81 -5.14 14.23
N TYR A 55 -7.49 -4.71 13.19
CA TYR A 55 -7.65 -3.28 12.87
C TYR A 55 -8.34 -2.51 13.99
N THR A 56 -9.47 -3.01 14.47
CA THR A 56 -10.20 -2.37 15.57
C THR A 56 -9.41 -2.39 16.87
N THR A 57 -8.77 -3.51 17.20
CA THR A 57 -7.90 -3.65 18.39
C THR A 57 -6.75 -2.66 18.32
N ASN A 58 -6.12 -2.49 17.17
CA ASN A 58 -5.03 -1.55 16.97
C ASN A 58 -5.48 -0.09 17.14
N TYR A 59 -6.64 0.29 16.61
CA TYR A 59 -7.20 1.62 16.83
C TYR A 59 -7.51 1.86 18.30
N ASN A 60 -8.11 0.89 19.00
CA ASN A 60 -8.39 1.00 20.42
C ASN A 60 -7.10 1.16 21.25
N SER A 61 -6.07 0.39 20.94
CA SER A 61 -4.77 0.49 21.61
C SER A 61 -4.12 1.86 21.38
N ALA A 62 -4.18 2.38 20.17
CA ALA A 62 -3.67 3.71 19.85
C ALA A 62 -4.39 4.82 20.64
N GLU A 63 -5.72 4.76 20.71
CA GLU A 63 -6.53 5.71 21.49
C GLU A 63 -6.21 5.63 22.99
N GLN A 64 -6.09 4.44 23.55
CA GLN A 64 -5.73 4.24 24.96
C GLN A 64 -4.35 4.81 25.29
N GLN A 65 -3.43 4.78 24.35
CA GLN A 65 -2.08 5.34 24.51
C GLN A 65 -2.01 6.85 24.21
N GLY A 66 -3.14 7.47 23.91
CA GLY A 66 -3.25 8.92 23.71
C GLY A 66 -2.85 9.43 22.34
N TYR A 67 -2.75 8.56 21.32
CA TYR A 67 -2.57 8.99 19.94
C TYR A 67 -3.89 9.53 19.42
N LYS A 68 -3.87 10.78 18.93
CA LYS A 68 -5.07 11.53 18.51
C LYS A 68 -5.11 11.90 17.04
N LEU A 69 -4.05 11.60 16.31
CA LEU A 69 -3.99 11.64 14.84
C LEU A 69 -3.62 10.25 14.36
N LEU A 70 -4.57 9.56 13.72
CA LEU A 70 -4.45 8.16 13.36
C LEU A 70 -4.64 7.97 11.86
N PHE A 71 -3.66 7.33 11.22
CA PHE A 71 -3.66 7.04 9.78
C PHE A 71 -3.95 5.57 9.56
N GLY A 72 -5.02 5.26 8.85
CA GLY A 72 -5.29 3.91 8.34
C GLY A 72 -4.67 3.75 6.96
N ILE A 73 -3.76 2.80 6.81
CA ILE A 73 -3.01 2.61 5.57
C ILE A 73 -3.64 1.51 4.73
N GLY A 74 -4.25 1.94 3.64
CA GLY A 74 -4.88 1.08 2.66
C GLY A 74 -6.40 0.98 2.79
N PHE A 75 -7.04 0.70 1.67
CA PHE A 75 -8.51 0.62 1.55
C PHE A 75 -9.13 -0.44 2.47
N SER A 76 -8.39 -1.48 2.84
CA SER A 76 -8.87 -2.54 3.75
C SER A 76 -9.25 -2.03 5.13
N LEU A 77 -8.72 -0.87 5.54
CA LEU A 77 -9.02 -0.24 6.83
C LEU A 77 -10.21 0.71 6.78
N GLN A 78 -10.91 0.84 5.67
CA GLN A 78 -12.00 1.82 5.53
C GLN A 78 -13.07 1.66 6.64
N ASP A 79 -13.61 0.47 6.81
CA ASP A 79 -14.68 0.23 7.77
C ASP A 79 -14.21 0.40 9.21
N ALA A 80 -13.03 -0.12 9.54
CA ALA A 80 -12.43 0.02 10.87
C ALA A 80 -12.12 1.48 11.22
N THR A 81 -11.63 2.25 10.24
CA THR A 81 -11.36 3.69 10.41
C THR A 81 -12.66 4.46 10.63
N SER A 82 -13.70 4.18 9.85
CA SER A 82 -15.02 4.80 10.01
C SER A 82 -15.59 4.54 11.40
N ALA A 83 -15.54 3.29 11.87
CA ALA A 83 -16.04 2.90 13.18
C ALA A 83 -15.21 3.56 14.32
N ALA A 84 -13.89 3.54 14.22
CA ALA A 84 -13.00 4.17 15.20
C ALA A 84 -13.25 5.67 15.30
N ALA A 85 -13.45 6.35 14.18
CA ALA A 85 -13.75 7.78 14.14
C ALA A 85 -15.09 8.12 14.83
N LYS A 86 -16.11 7.31 14.61
CA LYS A 86 -17.43 7.46 15.31
C LYS A 86 -17.29 7.31 16.81
N ASN A 87 -16.50 6.35 17.25
CA ASN A 87 -16.32 6.05 18.69
C ASN A 87 -15.36 7.04 19.38
N ASN A 88 -14.56 7.77 18.62
CA ASN A 88 -13.53 8.69 19.13
C ASN A 88 -13.65 10.08 18.50
N PRO A 89 -14.72 10.85 18.79
CA PRO A 89 -15.00 12.12 18.11
C PRO A 89 -13.98 13.22 18.43
N LYS A 90 -13.13 13.04 19.42
CA LYS A 90 -12.05 13.99 19.77
C LYS A 90 -10.72 13.67 19.10
N SER A 91 -10.64 12.57 18.38
CA SER A 91 -9.48 12.18 17.57
C SER A 91 -9.72 12.47 16.11
N ASN A 92 -8.64 12.65 15.35
CA ASN A 92 -8.68 12.84 13.92
C ASN A 92 -8.08 11.63 13.21
N PHE A 93 -8.70 11.24 12.11
CA PHE A 93 -8.33 10.07 11.33
C PHE A 93 -8.05 10.45 9.88
N VAL A 94 -7.11 9.77 9.29
CA VAL A 94 -6.86 9.82 7.84
C VAL A 94 -6.94 8.41 7.30
N ILE A 95 -7.80 8.20 6.30
CA ILE A 95 -7.80 6.96 5.51
C ILE A 95 -6.99 7.18 4.23
N VAL A 96 -6.06 6.29 3.95
CA VAL A 96 -5.25 6.30 2.73
C VAL A 96 -5.82 5.30 1.74
N ASP A 97 -5.92 5.70 0.48
CA ASP A 97 -6.42 4.88 -0.63
C ASP A 97 -7.90 4.49 -0.54
N SER A 98 -8.69 5.26 0.18
CA SER A 98 -10.14 5.11 0.22
C SER A 98 -10.80 6.44 0.54
N VAL A 99 -12.11 6.52 0.38
CA VAL A 99 -12.89 7.72 0.66
C VAL A 99 -13.98 7.39 1.69
N ILE A 100 -13.91 8.05 2.84
CA ILE A 100 -14.94 8.03 3.88
C ILE A 100 -15.66 9.38 3.87
N LYS A 101 -16.95 9.37 3.61
CA LYS A 101 -17.78 10.58 3.53
C LYS A 101 -18.55 10.82 4.84
N ASP A 102 -18.96 12.07 5.03
CA ASP A 102 -19.89 12.49 6.07
C ASP A 102 -19.39 12.24 7.52
N GLN A 103 -18.08 12.22 7.72
CA GLN A 103 -17.44 12.15 9.03
C GLN A 103 -16.46 13.31 9.21
N LYS A 104 -16.79 14.25 10.12
CA LYS A 104 -16.03 15.50 10.31
C LYS A 104 -14.61 15.32 10.79
N ASN A 105 -14.30 14.19 11.45
CA ASN A 105 -12.99 13.87 11.99
C ASN A 105 -12.23 12.86 11.12
N VAL A 106 -12.64 12.67 9.87
CA VAL A 106 -11.93 11.81 8.90
C VAL A 106 -11.56 12.61 7.67
N ALA A 107 -10.28 12.61 7.33
CA ALA A 107 -9.79 13.02 6.03
C ALA A 107 -9.49 11.79 5.17
N SER A 108 -9.68 11.92 3.86
CA SER A 108 -9.41 10.84 2.90
C SER A 108 -8.29 11.29 1.96
N ALA A 109 -7.24 10.47 1.84
CA ALA A 109 -6.10 10.72 0.97
C ALA A 109 -6.09 9.69 -0.16
N THR A 110 -6.29 10.17 -1.38
CA THR A 110 -6.22 9.35 -2.59
C THR A 110 -5.20 9.94 -3.56
N PHE A 111 -4.71 9.12 -4.49
CA PHE A 111 -3.62 9.46 -5.38
C PHE A 111 -3.97 9.12 -6.83
N ALA A 112 -3.30 9.77 -7.78
CA ALA A 112 -3.39 9.45 -9.20
C ALA A 112 -2.53 8.21 -9.53
N ASP A 113 -2.91 7.06 -8.98
CA ASP A 113 -2.16 5.80 -9.07
C ASP A 113 -1.94 5.36 -10.52
N ASN A 114 -2.91 5.64 -11.38
CA ASN A 114 -2.82 5.36 -12.81
C ASN A 114 -1.72 6.14 -13.52
N GLU A 115 -1.36 7.33 -13.05
CA GLU A 115 -0.31 8.15 -13.68
C GLU A 115 1.08 7.57 -13.41
N SER A 116 1.39 7.23 -12.15
CA SER A 116 2.65 6.59 -11.80
C SER A 116 2.79 5.21 -12.45
N ALA A 117 1.71 4.44 -12.49
CA ALA A 117 1.67 3.14 -13.14
C ALA A 117 1.83 3.24 -14.67
N TYR A 118 1.28 4.28 -15.30
CA TYR A 118 1.49 4.56 -16.72
C TYR A 118 2.98 4.74 -17.03
N LEU A 119 3.69 5.52 -16.23
CA LEU A 119 5.14 5.70 -16.38
C LEU A 119 5.90 4.39 -16.21
N ALA A 120 5.50 3.56 -15.26
CA ALA A 120 6.06 2.22 -15.08
C ALA A 120 5.83 1.34 -16.32
N GLY A 121 4.65 1.41 -16.91
CA GLY A 121 4.31 0.70 -18.14
C GLY A 121 5.15 1.15 -19.34
N VAL A 122 5.34 2.45 -19.49
CA VAL A 122 6.25 3.02 -20.53
C VAL A 122 7.67 2.50 -20.33
N ALA A 123 8.18 2.52 -19.10
CA ALA A 123 9.51 2.02 -18.78
C ALA A 123 9.65 0.51 -19.10
N ALA A 124 8.66 -0.29 -18.69
CA ALA A 124 8.64 -1.73 -18.94
C ALA A 124 8.64 -2.05 -20.44
N ALA A 125 7.80 -1.35 -21.22
CA ALA A 125 7.72 -1.56 -22.66
C ALA A 125 9.01 -1.16 -23.40
N LYS A 126 9.74 -0.17 -22.89
CA LYS A 126 11.06 0.20 -23.43
C LYS A 126 12.17 -0.78 -23.01
N ALA A 127 12.04 -1.41 -21.85
CA ALA A 127 13.05 -2.32 -21.32
C ALA A 127 12.89 -3.76 -21.83
N THR A 128 11.67 -4.20 -22.10
CA THR A 128 11.39 -5.59 -22.50
C THR A 128 12.09 -5.98 -23.79
N LYS A 129 12.57 -7.21 -23.84
CA LYS A 129 13.15 -7.84 -25.04
C LYS A 129 12.23 -8.89 -25.65
N THR A 130 11.26 -9.39 -24.87
CA THR A 130 10.30 -10.42 -25.31
C THR A 130 8.97 -9.86 -25.78
N ASN A 131 8.70 -8.56 -25.56
CA ASN A 131 7.40 -7.91 -25.74
C ASN A 131 6.30 -8.54 -24.85
N LYS A 132 6.70 -9.19 -23.76
CA LYS A 132 5.84 -9.79 -22.75
C LYS A 132 6.25 -9.25 -21.39
N ILE A 133 5.33 -8.60 -20.71
CA ILE A 133 5.53 -8.03 -19.38
C ILE A 133 4.44 -8.49 -18.45
N GLY A 134 4.71 -8.46 -17.15
CA GLY A 134 3.78 -8.89 -16.12
C GLY A 134 3.35 -7.78 -15.18
N PHE A 135 2.17 -7.93 -14.62
CA PHE A 135 1.64 -7.16 -13.52
C PHE A 135 1.17 -8.10 -12.42
N ILE A 136 1.61 -7.88 -11.19
CA ILE A 136 1.15 -8.64 -10.02
C ILE A 136 0.48 -7.66 -9.05
N GLY A 137 -0.84 -7.81 -8.88
CA GLY A 137 -1.62 -7.12 -7.86
C GLY A 137 -1.73 -7.96 -6.58
N GLY A 138 -1.89 -7.30 -5.44
CA GLY A 138 -2.19 -7.98 -4.19
C GLY A 138 -3.62 -8.50 -4.19
N MET A 139 -4.55 -7.69 -3.73
CA MET A 139 -5.99 -7.97 -3.77
C MET A 139 -6.67 -7.04 -4.77
N GLN A 140 -7.65 -7.56 -5.47
CA GLN A 140 -8.41 -6.76 -6.43
C GLN A 140 -9.23 -5.68 -5.70
N SER A 141 -9.12 -4.45 -6.16
CA SER A 141 -9.80 -3.27 -5.63
C SER A 141 -9.73 -2.14 -6.66
N ASP A 142 -10.47 -1.07 -6.43
CA ASP A 142 -10.41 0.11 -7.30
C ASP A 142 -8.99 0.71 -7.36
N VAL A 143 -8.28 0.72 -6.24
CA VAL A 143 -6.89 1.22 -6.16
C VAL A 143 -5.96 0.38 -7.04
N ILE A 144 -5.95 -0.94 -6.85
CA ILE A 144 -5.05 -1.82 -7.59
C ILE A 144 -5.45 -1.90 -9.07
N THR A 145 -6.72 -1.81 -9.38
CA THR A 145 -7.21 -1.70 -10.77
C THR A 145 -6.67 -0.43 -11.44
N ARG A 146 -6.58 0.71 -10.75
CA ARG A 146 -5.96 1.91 -11.31
C ARG A 146 -4.49 1.71 -11.64
N PHE A 147 -3.72 1.04 -10.79
CA PHE A 147 -2.34 0.65 -11.09
C PHE A 147 -2.25 -0.27 -12.31
N GLU A 148 -3.06 -1.32 -12.35
CA GLU A 148 -3.11 -2.27 -13.48
C GLU A 148 -3.40 -1.55 -14.80
N LYS A 149 -4.47 -0.77 -14.85
CA LYS A 149 -4.91 -0.09 -16.08
C LYS A 149 -3.94 1.00 -16.52
N GLY A 150 -3.34 1.72 -15.59
CA GLY A 150 -2.28 2.67 -15.89
C GLY A 150 -1.07 1.99 -16.51
N TYR A 151 -0.60 0.90 -15.92
CA TYR A 151 0.52 0.11 -16.42
C TYR A 151 0.26 -0.43 -17.84
N GLU A 152 -0.88 -1.05 -18.06
CA GLU A 152 -1.29 -1.54 -19.39
C GLU A 152 -1.32 -0.40 -20.42
N ALA A 153 -1.93 0.73 -20.08
CA ALA A 153 -2.03 1.87 -20.99
C ALA A 153 -0.66 2.45 -21.34
N GLY A 154 0.21 2.61 -20.34
CA GLY A 154 1.58 3.10 -20.55
C GLY A 154 2.39 2.17 -21.44
N ALA A 155 2.32 0.86 -21.22
CA ALA A 155 3.00 -0.12 -22.05
C ALA A 155 2.50 -0.09 -23.50
N LYS A 156 1.20 -0.07 -23.71
CA LYS A 156 0.57 -0.02 -25.04
C LYS A 156 0.80 1.29 -25.77
N SER A 157 1.06 2.38 -25.07
CA SER A 157 1.44 3.65 -25.71
C SER A 157 2.81 3.57 -26.43
N VAL A 158 3.69 2.69 -25.96
CA VAL A 158 5.01 2.44 -26.58
C VAL A 158 4.91 1.36 -27.65
N ASN A 159 4.24 0.26 -27.35
CA ASN A 159 4.03 -0.86 -28.26
C ASN A 159 2.60 -1.37 -28.13
N PRO A 160 1.71 -1.06 -29.11
CA PRO A 160 0.31 -1.51 -29.07
C PRO A 160 0.12 -3.03 -29.02
N ASP A 161 1.10 -3.80 -29.49
CA ASP A 161 1.04 -5.27 -29.57
C ASP A 161 1.67 -5.95 -28.35
N ILE A 162 2.13 -5.19 -27.36
CA ILE A 162 2.75 -5.76 -26.16
C ILE A 162 1.77 -6.64 -25.38
N LYS A 163 2.25 -7.77 -24.89
CA LYS A 163 1.47 -8.67 -24.04
C LYS A 163 1.67 -8.29 -22.58
N VAL A 164 0.58 -8.07 -21.87
CA VAL A 164 0.60 -7.79 -20.44
C VAL A 164 -0.11 -8.94 -19.71
N ASP A 165 0.67 -9.76 -19.00
CA ASP A 165 0.16 -10.83 -18.14
C ASP A 165 -0.23 -10.22 -16.80
N VAL A 166 -1.47 -10.39 -16.38
CA VAL A 166 -2.03 -9.83 -15.14
C VAL A 166 -2.41 -10.96 -14.18
N GLN A 167 -1.83 -10.94 -12.98
CA GLN A 167 -2.13 -11.89 -11.93
C GLN A 167 -2.40 -11.16 -10.61
N TYR A 168 -3.30 -11.70 -9.81
CA TYR A 168 -3.60 -11.23 -8.46
C TYR A 168 -3.29 -12.33 -7.45
N ALA A 169 -2.55 -11.98 -6.40
CA ALA A 169 -2.14 -12.93 -5.37
C ALA A 169 -3.29 -13.26 -4.38
N GLY A 170 -4.29 -12.39 -4.27
CA GLY A 170 -5.34 -12.53 -3.25
C GLY A 170 -4.85 -12.25 -1.82
N SER A 171 -3.70 -11.59 -1.67
CA SER A 171 -3.05 -11.28 -0.41
C SER A 171 -2.17 -10.04 -0.57
N PHE A 172 -1.88 -9.34 0.55
CA PHE A 172 -0.83 -8.32 0.63
C PHE A 172 0.34 -8.75 1.51
N SER A 173 0.37 -10.00 1.97
CA SER A 173 1.38 -10.48 2.93
C SER A 173 2.08 -11.78 2.53
N ASP A 174 1.53 -12.57 1.62
CA ASP A 174 2.07 -13.88 1.22
C ASP A 174 3.23 -13.74 0.21
N ALA A 175 4.45 -13.58 0.72
CA ALA A 175 5.64 -13.47 -0.12
C ALA A 175 5.94 -14.74 -0.93
N ALA A 176 5.67 -15.92 -0.38
CA ALA A 176 5.87 -17.19 -1.08
C ALA A 176 5.00 -17.28 -2.34
N LYS A 177 3.75 -16.81 -2.26
CA LYS A 177 2.85 -16.75 -3.40
C LYS A 177 3.34 -15.76 -4.46
N GLY A 178 3.87 -14.62 -4.04
CA GLY A 178 4.49 -13.64 -4.96
C GLY A 178 5.66 -14.23 -5.73
N LYS A 179 6.53 -14.97 -5.06
CA LYS A 179 7.64 -15.69 -5.68
C LYS A 179 7.15 -16.71 -6.71
N THR A 180 6.14 -17.51 -6.36
CA THR A 180 5.55 -18.52 -7.25
C THR A 180 4.93 -17.90 -8.50
N ILE A 181 4.17 -16.81 -8.35
CA ILE A 181 3.55 -16.10 -9.50
C ILE A 181 4.63 -15.52 -10.41
N ALA A 182 5.64 -14.87 -9.85
CA ALA A 182 6.75 -14.31 -10.62
C ALA A 182 7.52 -15.38 -11.39
N ALA A 183 7.81 -16.53 -10.75
CA ALA A 183 8.47 -17.67 -11.41
C ALA A 183 7.66 -18.16 -12.61
N ALA A 184 6.34 -18.30 -12.47
CA ALA A 184 5.46 -18.69 -13.57
C ALA A 184 5.46 -17.66 -14.72
N MET A 185 5.44 -16.36 -14.39
CA MET A 185 5.53 -15.29 -15.40
C MET A 185 6.86 -15.34 -16.17
N TYR A 186 7.98 -15.43 -15.47
CA TYR A 186 9.30 -15.55 -16.12
C TYR A 186 9.41 -16.83 -16.97
N GLY A 187 8.87 -17.95 -16.46
CA GLY A 187 8.80 -19.20 -17.21
C GLY A 187 7.94 -19.11 -18.47
N ALA A 188 6.94 -18.25 -18.49
CA ALA A 188 6.08 -17.97 -19.64
C ALA A 188 6.68 -16.95 -20.63
N GLY A 189 7.83 -16.35 -20.30
CA GLY A 189 8.55 -15.40 -21.15
C GLY A 189 8.31 -13.93 -20.83
N ASP A 190 7.59 -13.61 -19.75
CA ASP A 190 7.54 -12.24 -19.25
C ASP A 190 8.93 -11.88 -18.71
N ASP A 191 9.53 -10.80 -19.15
CA ASP A 191 10.90 -10.42 -18.77
C ASP A 191 10.98 -9.15 -17.91
N VAL A 192 9.85 -8.47 -17.72
CA VAL A 192 9.70 -7.35 -16.80
C VAL A 192 8.41 -7.53 -16.00
N VAL A 193 8.50 -7.48 -14.69
CA VAL A 193 7.33 -7.64 -13.81
C VAL A 193 7.21 -6.43 -12.89
N TYR A 194 6.03 -5.83 -12.89
CA TYR A 194 5.65 -4.73 -12.01
C TYR A 194 4.67 -5.24 -10.94
N GLN A 195 4.96 -4.99 -9.69
CA GLN A 195 4.11 -5.44 -8.59
C GLN A 195 3.48 -4.27 -7.83
N CYS A 196 2.20 -4.41 -7.48
CA CYS A 196 1.45 -3.54 -6.58
C CYS A 196 0.76 -4.44 -5.55
N ALA A 197 1.56 -5.10 -4.70
CA ALA A 197 1.11 -6.24 -3.90
C ALA A 197 1.62 -6.23 -2.45
N GLY A 198 2.15 -5.10 -1.96
CA GLY A 198 2.66 -5.00 -0.59
C GLY A 198 3.73 -6.03 -0.28
N GLY A 199 3.58 -6.76 0.83
CA GLY A 199 4.52 -7.81 1.26
C GLY A 199 4.68 -8.97 0.28
N VAL A 200 3.67 -9.25 -0.54
CA VAL A 200 3.75 -10.21 -1.65
C VAL A 200 4.87 -9.83 -2.62
N GLY A 201 5.06 -8.54 -2.86
CA GLY A 201 6.11 -8.01 -3.74
C GLY A 201 7.53 -8.35 -3.32
N THR A 202 7.78 -8.63 -2.05
CA THR A 202 9.10 -9.07 -1.57
C THR A 202 9.47 -10.42 -2.17
N GLY A 203 8.50 -11.30 -2.35
CA GLY A 203 8.67 -12.58 -3.04
C GLY A 203 8.95 -12.40 -4.53
N VAL A 204 8.30 -11.43 -5.18
CA VAL A 204 8.55 -11.09 -6.59
C VAL A 204 10.00 -10.63 -6.77
N PHE A 205 10.50 -9.75 -5.91
CA PHE A 205 11.90 -9.31 -5.96
C PHE A 205 12.88 -10.44 -5.67
N SER A 206 12.53 -11.37 -4.78
CA SER A 206 13.34 -12.55 -4.51
C SER A 206 13.49 -13.42 -5.75
N GLU A 207 12.41 -13.66 -6.49
CA GLU A 207 12.44 -14.43 -7.73
C GLU A 207 13.21 -13.71 -8.83
N ALA A 208 13.06 -12.41 -8.95
CA ALA A 208 13.79 -11.63 -9.96
C ALA A 208 15.32 -11.67 -9.80
N LYS A 209 15.80 -12.01 -8.62
CA LYS A 209 17.24 -12.17 -8.33
C LYS A 209 17.77 -13.58 -8.56
N ALA A 210 16.89 -14.55 -8.62
CA ALA A 210 17.26 -15.94 -8.78
C ALA A 210 17.58 -16.27 -10.24
#